data_30beeec1e4adef2088033066c5fcf2cc
#
_entry.id   30beeec1e4adef2088033066c5fcf2cc
#
_cell.length_a   1.000
_cell.length_b   1.000
_cell.length_c   1.000
_cell.angle_alpha   90.00
_cell.angle_beta   90.00
_cell.angle_gamma   90.00
#
_symmetry.space_group_name_H-M   'P 1'
#
loop_
_entity.id
_entity.type
_entity.pdbx_description
1 polymer ?
#
loop_
_entity_poly.entity_id
_entity_poly.type
_entity_poly.pdbx_seq_one_letter_code
_entity_poly.pdbx_strand_id
1 'polypeptide(L)'
;TIDKKSVDVDVSQWIANPSGTANELKVGVHPSASAHAHVKGGEHSTTITVDLTSQARAVPYTVTNTKYNITSTAFIQVPAYGVFPPTLRPKAPELKVNSRETIEININDYVRVGAGKEPYIESADSVSATKASNSDFYVNDKTLKFTAAKDYAGPASITFTAVDGKQGSDKTKIINSAVITLQITVIGRDVPPPTFSSSTIDVLAGADPKTVDLTALTHAPSGVYDDEKQYTYSGGSSSSRQITANLSRSGSLQVSATKDAAPGTTASIPVQIA
;
A
#
# COMPACT_ATOMS: atom_id res chain seq x y z
N THR A 1 -18.64 0.03 -14.79
CA THR A 1 -17.91 1.24 -14.39
C THR A 1 -18.79 2.07 -13.47
N ILE A 2 -18.30 2.32 -12.28
CA ILE A 2 -19.02 2.93 -11.14
C ILE A 2 -19.35 4.42 -11.36
N ASP A 3 -18.68 5.05 -12.30
CA ASP A 3 -18.80 6.49 -12.58
C ASP A 3 -19.76 6.80 -13.74
N LYS A 4 -20.48 5.79 -14.27
CA LYS A 4 -21.50 6.04 -15.27
C LYS A 4 -22.73 6.66 -14.64
N LYS A 5 -23.12 7.83 -15.13
CA LYS A 5 -24.36 8.52 -14.73
C LYS A 5 -25.59 8.00 -15.48
N SER A 6 -25.41 7.32 -16.59
CA SER A 6 -26.49 6.78 -17.43
C SER A 6 -26.03 5.51 -18.15
N VAL A 7 -26.99 4.74 -18.64
CA VAL A 7 -26.78 3.55 -19.45
C VAL A 7 -27.73 3.56 -20.65
N ASP A 8 -27.25 3.12 -21.81
CA ASP A 8 -28.05 2.90 -22.99
C ASP A 8 -28.59 1.47 -22.99
N VAL A 9 -29.89 1.32 -23.12
CA VAL A 9 -30.61 0.05 -23.16
C VAL A 9 -31.28 -0.07 -24.52
N ASP A 10 -30.85 -1.05 -25.33
CA ASP A 10 -31.55 -1.39 -26.57
C ASP A 10 -32.71 -2.32 -26.23
N VAL A 11 -33.94 -1.85 -26.42
CA VAL A 11 -35.15 -2.61 -26.11
C VAL A 11 -35.64 -3.48 -27.28
N SER A 12 -34.98 -3.45 -28.44
CA SER A 12 -35.39 -4.19 -29.65
C SER A 12 -35.57 -5.67 -29.39
N GLN A 13 -34.70 -6.28 -28.59
CA GLN A 13 -34.72 -7.72 -28.29
C GLN A 13 -35.96 -8.17 -27.48
N TRP A 14 -36.66 -7.25 -26.87
CA TRP A 14 -37.87 -7.52 -26.07
C TRP A 14 -39.15 -7.07 -26.75
N ILE A 15 -39.06 -6.58 -27.99
CA ILE A 15 -40.22 -6.13 -28.78
C ILE A 15 -40.59 -7.22 -29.77
N ALA A 16 -41.80 -7.78 -29.63
CA ALA A 16 -42.40 -8.63 -30.60
C ALA A 16 -43.27 -7.83 -31.52
N ASN A 17 -42.98 -7.78 -32.83
CA ASN A 17 -43.79 -7.14 -33.85
C ASN A 17 -44.15 -8.15 -34.94
N PRO A 18 -45.23 -8.93 -34.74
CA PRO A 18 -45.62 -9.98 -35.71
C PRO A 18 -46.18 -9.43 -37.00
N SER A 19 -46.52 -8.13 -37.05
CA SER A 19 -47.29 -7.54 -38.17
C SER A 19 -46.46 -6.71 -39.16
N GLY A 20 -45.13 -6.55 -38.94
CA GLY A 20 -44.42 -5.66 -39.81
C GLY A 20 -42.90 -5.54 -39.55
N THR A 21 -42.31 -4.55 -40.20
CA THR A 21 -40.89 -4.24 -40.15
C THR A 21 -40.60 -3.29 -38.98
N ALA A 22 -39.33 -3.20 -38.60
CA ALA A 22 -38.86 -2.32 -37.52
C ALA A 22 -39.20 -0.83 -37.77
N ASN A 23 -39.37 -0.40 -39.05
CA ASN A 23 -39.73 0.97 -39.40
C ASN A 23 -41.18 1.33 -39.08
N GLU A 24 -42.02 0.36 -38.76
CA GLU A 24 -43.41 0.63 -38.30
C GLU A 24 -43.48 0.88 -36.78
N LEU A 25 -42.33 0.69 -36.06
CA LEU A 25 -42.30 0.84 -34.64
C LEU A 25 -41.69 2.20 -34.22
N LYS A 26 -42.30 2.83 -33.24
CA LYS A 26 -41.80 4.02 -32.57
C LYS A 26 -41.73 3.74 -31.08
N VAL A 27 -40.49 3.83 -30.56
CA VAL A 27 -40.24 3.72 -29.12
C VAL A 27 -40.31 5.10 -28.50
N GLY A 28 -40.96 5.22 -27.35
CA GLY A 28 -41.05 6.45 -26.58
C GLY A 28 -40.87 6.17 -25.09
N VAL A 29 -40.41 7.16 -24.35
CA VAL A 29 -40.41 7.11 -22.88
C VAL A 29 -41.74 7.66 -22.38
N HIS A 30 -42.37 6.96 -21.43
CA HIS A 30 -43.62 7.44 -20.85
C HIS A 30 -43.39 8.81 -20.13
N PRO A 31 -44.31 9.76 -20.22
CA PRO A 31 -44.15 11.09 -19.64
C PRO A 31 -43.70 11.11 -18.16
N SER A 32 -44.19 10.14 -17.36
CA SER A 32 -43.77 10.01 -15.94
C SER A 32 -42.31 9.69 -15.72
N ALA A 33 -41.60 9.21 -16.73
CA ALA A 33 -40.18 8.86 -16.65
C ALA A 33 -39.27 9.80 -17.46
N SER A 34 -39.83 10.81 -18.14
CA SER A 34 -39.07 11.71 -19.03
C SER A 34 -37.97 12.52 -18.34
N ALA A 35 -38.06 12.72 -17.02
CA ALA A 35 -37.01 13.37 -16.23
C ALA A 35 -35.75 12.50 -16.05
N HIS A 36 -35.82 11.19 -16.32
CA HIS A 36 -34.78 10.22 -16.02
C HIS A 36 -34.43 9.27 -17.16
N ALA A 37 -35.13 9.39 -18.28
CA ALA A 37 -34.86 8.59 -19.46
C ALA A 37 -35.32 9.35 -20.72
N HIS A 38 -34.63 9.05 -21.84
CA HIS A 38 -34.98 9.58 -23.15
C HIS A 38 -34.55 8.58 -24.24
N VAL A 39 -35.24 8.63 -25.37
CA VAL A 39 -34.86 7.85 -26.54
C VAL A 39 -33.60 8.46 -27.15
N LYS A 40 -32.59 7.65 -27.36
CA LYS A 40 -31.31 8.04 -27.97
C LYS A 40 -31.34 7.73 -29.47
N GLY A 41 -31.25 8.75 -30.30
CA GLY A 41 -31.20 8.58 -31.75
C GLY A 41 -32.43 9.10 -32.47
N GLY A 42 -32.65 8.64 -33.71
CA GLY A 42 -33.75 9.08 -34.58
C GLY A 42 -35.11 8.45 -34.25
N GLU A 43 -36.10 8.73 -35.08
CA GLU A 43 -37.48 8.36 -34.87
C GLU A 43 -37.75 6.84 -34.71
N HIS A 44 -36.91 6.01 -35.33
CA HIS A 44 -37.03 4.55 -35.26
C HIS A 44 -36.02 3.89 -34.34
N SER A 45 -35.37 4.70 -33.47
CA SER A 45 -34.41 4.16 -32.52
C SER A 45 -35.11 3.34 -31.44
N THR A 46 -34.51 2.20 -31.13
CA THR A 46 -34.92 1.31 -30.03
C THR A 46 -34.05 1.45 -28.78
N THR A 47 -33.15 2.44 -28.79
CA THR A 47 -32.24 2.65 -27.66
C THR A 47 -32.78 3.74 -26.73
N ILE A 48 -32.91 3.40 -25.46
CA ILE A 48 -33.32 4.32 -24.39
C ILE A 48 -32.12 4.55 -23.48
N THR A 49 -31.72 5.80 -23.33
CA THR A 49 -30.76 6.20 -22.30
C THR A 49 -31.50 6.39 -20.98
N VAL A 50 -31.03 5.74 -19.94
CA VAL A 50 -31.63 5.76 -18.59
C VAL A 50 -30.60 6.26 -17.58
N ASP A 51 -31.01 7.22 -16.73
CA ASP A 51 -30.19 7.73 -15.65
C ASP A 51 -30.05 6.70 -14.53
N LEU A 52 -28.81 6.52 -14.06
CA LEU A 52 -28.48 5.67 -12.94
C LEU A 52 -28.49 6.49 -11.65
N THR A 53 -29.25 6.05 -10.65
CA THR A 53 -29.35 6.73 -9.36
C THR A 53 -29.19 5.75 -8.20
N SER A 54 -29.04 6.30 -6.99
CA SER A 54 -28.95 5.51 -5.75
C SER A 54 -30.27 4.82 -5.36
N GLN A 55 -31.36 5.04 -6.10
CA GLN A 55 -32.65 4.39 -5.86
C GLN A 55 -33.03 3.51 -7.05
N ALA A 56 -33.48 2.31 -6.75
CA ALA A 56 -34.08 1.44 -7.76
C ALA A 56 -35.37 2.03 -8.28
N ARG A 57 -35.63 1.90 -9.58
CA ARG A 57 -36.82 2.39 -10.23
C ARG A 57 -37.26 1.53 -11.41
N ALA A 58 -38.52 1.58 -11.72
CA ALA A 58 -39.03 1.09 -12.99
C ALA A 58 -39.24 2.28 -13.94
N VAL A 59 -38.66 2.21 -15.13
CA VAL A 59 -38.80 3.23 -16.18
C VAL A 59 -39.77 2.70 -17.22
N PRO A 60 -41.01 3.22 -17.26
CA PRO A 60 -41.98 2.85 -18.26
C PRO A 60 -41.63 3.45 -19.62
N TYR A 61 -41.71 2.62 -20.65
CA TYR A 61 -41.53 3.03 -22.04
C TYR A 61 -42.67 2.50 -22.89
N THR A 62 -42.93 3.15 -24.00
CA THR A 62 -44.01 2.80 -24.94
C THR A 62 -43.43 2.32 -26.26
N VAL A 63 -44.10 1.37 -26.84
CA VAL A 63 -43.81 0.92 -28.22
C VAL A 63 -45.14 1.06 -29.02
N THR A 64 -45.11 1.92 -30.00
CA THR A 64 -46.26 2.18 -30.86
C THR A 64 -45.99 1.60 -32.25
N ASN A 65 -46.90 0.75 -32.72
CA ASN A 65 -46.97 0.41 -34.12
C ASN A 65 -47.71 1.54 -34.85
N THR A 66 -47.01 2.31 -35.66
CA THR A 66 -47.55 3.51 -36.32
C THR A 66 -48.56 3.20 -37.42
N LYS A 67 -48.46 2.01 -38.02
CA LYS A 67 -49.36 1.56 -39.06
C LYS A 67 -50.76 1.23 -38.54
N TYR A 68 -50.84 0.63 -37.37
CA TYR A 68 -52.11 0.20 -36.77
C TYR A 68 -52.50 1.05 -35.57
N ASN A 69 -51.71 2.05 -35.23
CA ASN A 69 -51.90 2.95 -34.06
C ASN A 69 -52.13 2.17 -32.75
N ILE A 70 -51.37 1.08 -32.55
CA ILE A 70 -51.42 0.26 -31.34
C ILE A 70 -50.20 0.58 -30.48
N THR A 71 -50.42 0.92 -29.23
CA THR A 71 -49.38 1.23 -28.25
C THR A 71 -49.38 0.18 -27.14
N SER A 72 -48.21 -0.34 -26.83
CA SER A 72 -47.96 -1.16 -25.65
C SER A 72 -46.98 -0.47 -24.72
N THR A 73 -47.09 -0.73 -23.42
CA THR A 73 -46.22 -0.19 -22.38
C THR A 73 -45.45 -1.35 -21.74
N ALA A 74 -44.16 -1.16 -21.59
CA ALA A 74 -43.25 -2.07 -20.85
C ALA A 74 -42.37 -1.27 -19.90
N PHE A 75 -41.56 -1.98 -19.13
CA PHE A 75 -40.75 -1.37 -18.08
C PHE A 75 -39.29 -1.83 -18.17
N ILE A 76 -38.37 -0.88 -18.07
CA ILE A 76 -36.96 -1.16 -17.79
C ILE A 76 -36.78 -1.12 -16.28
N GLN A 77 -36.38 -2.24 -15.68
CA GLN A 77 -36.04 -2.28 -14.25
C GLN A 77 -34.60 -1.78 -14.08
N VAL A 78 -34.45 -0.64 -13.39
CA VAL A 78 -33.18 -0.01 -13.10
C VAL A 78 -32.87 -0.28 -11.63
N PRO A 79 -31.87 -1.12 -11.32
CA PRO A 79 -31.46 -1.36 -9.95
C PRO A 79 -30.82 -0.11 -9.35
N ALA A 80 -30.79 -0.03 -8.01
CA ALA A 80 -30.03 1.01 -7.32
C ALA A 80 -28.57 0.93 -7.76
N TYR A 81 -28.04 2.07 -8.21
CA TYR A 81 -26.69 2.16 -8.74
C TYR A 81 -25.79 2.97 -7.83
N GLY A 82 -24.55 2.49 -7.69
CA GLY A 82 -23.54 3.18 -6.88
C GLY A 82 -23.78 3.11 -5.37
N VAL A 83 -24.71 2.25 -4.89
CA VAL A 83 -24.88 1.95 -3.48
C VAL A 83 -24.26 0.58 -3.20
N PHE A 84 -23.08 0.56 -2.61
CA PHE A 84 -22.37 -0.65 -2.22
C PHE A 84 -21.45 -0.34 -1.03
N PRO A 85 -21.12 -1.33 -0.20
CA PRO A 85 -20.17 -1.14 0.89
C PRO A 85 -18.78 -0.78 0.36
N PRO A 86 -17.94 -0.13 1.16
CA PRO A 86 -16.55 0.14 0.80
C PRO A 86 -15.85 -1.13 0.31
N THR A 87 -15.12 -1.03 -0.79
CA THR A 87 -14.37 -2.14 -1.38
C THR A 87 -13.01 -1.66 -1.87
N LEU A 88 -12.07 -2.59 -2.05
CA LEU A 88 -10.79 -2.26 -2.65
C LEU A 88 -10.96 -1.77 -4.11
N ARG A 89 -10.17 -0.77 -4.49
CA ARG A 89 -10.11 -0.32 -5.87
C ARG A 89 -9.43 -1.38 -6.74
N PRO A 90 -10.01 -1.76 -7.88
CA PRO A 90 -9.30 -2.54 -8.87
C PRO A 90 -8.07 -1.76 -9.36
N LYS A 91 -6.92 -2.42 -9.44
CA LYS A 91 -5.65 -1.82 -9.87
C LYS A 91 -5.16 -0.68 -8.96
N ALA A 92 -5.44 -0.76 -7.66
CA ALA A 92 -4.82 0.11 -6.67
C ALA A 92 -3.28 -0.03 -6.74
N PRO A 93 -2.52 1.05 -6.44
CA PRO A 93 -1.07 0.99 -6.41
C PRO A 93 -0.57 -0.07 -5.41
N GLU A 94 0.55 -0.72 -5.72
CA GLU A 94 1.19 -1.61 -4.77
C GLU A 94 1.82 -0.80 -3.63
N LEU A 95 1.61 -1.24 -2.39
CA LEU A 95 2.28 -0.68 -1.22
C LEU A 95 3.60 -1.40 -0.98
N LYS A 96 4.69 -0.66 -1.09
CA LYS A 96 6.05 -1.14 -0.83
C LYS A 96 6.74 -0.17 0.13
N VAL A 97 7.49 -0.72 1.08
CA VAL A 97 8.25 0.05 2.06
C VAL A 97 9.49 -0.72 2.45
N ASN A 98 10.61 -0.05 2.67
CA ASN A 98 11.80 -0.72 3.20
C ASN A 98 11.62 -1.00 4.70
N SER A 99 12.27 -2.06 5.19
CA SER A 99 12.34 -2.34 6.63
C SER A 99 12.75 -1.07 7.40
N ARG A 100 12.08 -0.79 8.52
CA ARG A 100 12.23 0.41 9.39
C ARG A 100 11.71 1.73 8.80
N GLU A 101 11.39 1.80 7.53
CA GLU A 101 10.85 3.03 6.94
C GLU A 101 9.34 3.15 7.18
N THR A 102 8.88 4.39 7.08
CA THR A 102 7.47 4.75 7.27
C THR A 102 6.86 5.18 5.95
N ILE A 103 5.63 4.71 5.68
CA ILE A 103 4.80 5.20 4.59
C ILE A 103 3.50 5.78 5.13
N GLU A 104 3.02 6.81 4.48
CA GLU A 104 1.66 7.33 4.66
C GLU A 104 0.78 6.81 3.52
N ILE A 105 -0.43 6.37 3.88
CA ILE A 105 -1.36 5.71 2.97
C ILE A 105 -2.64 6.53 2.94
N ASN A 106 -2.92 7.18 1.81
CA ASN A 106 -4.20 7.84 1.60
C ASN A 106 -5.23 6.79 1.14
N ILE A 107 -6.26 6.56 1.95
CA ILE A 107 -7.26 5.53 1.67
C ILE A 107 -8.08 5.80 0.39
N ASN A 108 -8.13 7.04 -0.09
CA ASN A 108 -8.80 7.35 -1.36
C ASN A 108 -8.19 6.64 -2.57
N ASP A 109 -6.90 6.29 -2.50
CA ASP A 109 -6.20 5.60 -3.59
C ASP A 109 -6.54 4.10 -3.63
N TYR A 110 -6.99 3.53 -2.51
CA TYR A 110 -7.20 2.10 -2.30
C TYR A 110 -8.65 1.70 -2.12
N VAL A 111 -9.48 2.58 -1.59
CA VAL A 111 -10.88 2.28 -1.27
C VAL A 111 -11.81 3.04 -2.21
N ARG A 112 -12.83 2.36 -2.67
CA ARG A 112 -13.97 2.96 -3.37
C ARG A 112 -15.25 2.74 -2.60
N VAL A 113 -16.13 3.71 -2.70
CA VAL A 113 -17.45 3.73 -2.09
C VAL A 113 -18.50 4.08 -3.14
N GLY A 114 -19.76 4.11 -2.75
CA GLY A 114 -20.87 4.44 -3.62
C GLY A 114 -20.74 5.81 -4.29
N ALA A 115 -21.48 6.01 -5.39
CA ALA A 115 -21.45 7.23 -6.18
C ALA A 115 -21.78 8.47 -5.36
N GLY A 116 -20.99 9.53 -5.49
CA GLY A 116 -21.16 10.80 -4.78
C GLY A 116 -20.73 10.78 -3.30
N LYS A 117 -20.07 9.72 -2.87
CA LYS A 117 -19.53 9.57 -1.52
C LYS A 117 -18.01 9.46 -1.53
N GLU A 118 -17.41 9.61 -0.36
CA GLU A 118 -15.99 9.45 -0.14
C GLU A 118 -15.73 8.42 0.97
N PRO A 119 -14.64 7.64 0.89
CA PRO A 119 -14.26 6.75 1.96
C PRO A 119 -13.62 7.51 3.12
N TYR A 120 -13.90 7.08 4.34
CA TYR A 120 -13.29 7.54 5.57
C TYR A 120 -12.92 6.35 6.45
N ILE A 121 -11.93 6.52 7.30
CA ILE A 121 -11.58 5.57 8.36
C ILE A 121 -12.57 5.82 9.50
N GLU A 122 -13.20 4.76 10.00
CA GLU A 122 -14.23 4.87 11.03
C GLU A 122 -13.69 5.49 12.32
N SER A 123 -12.55 4.99 12.82
CA SER A 123 -11.87 5.47 14.03
C SER A 123 -10.45 4.94 14.10
N ALA A 124 -9.63 5.54 14.97
CA ALA A 124 -8.29 5.04 15.26
C ALA A 124 -8.32 3.59 15.81
N ASP A 125 -9.29 3.28 16.66
CA ASP A 125 -9.44 1.95 17.27
C ASP A 125 -9.81 0.85 16.26
N SER A 126 -10.31 1.23 15.09
CA SER A 126 -10.63 0.30 14.02
C SER A 126 -9.40 -0.16 13.21
N VAL A 127 -8.21 0.42 13.49
CA VAL A 127 -7.01 0.19 12.70
C VAL A 127 -6.08 -0.79 13.40
N SER A 128 -5.60 -1.77 12.67
CA SER A 128 -4.58 -2.72 13.12
C SER A 128 -3.61 -3.05 12.00
N ALA A 129 -2.41 -3.49 12.34
CA ALA A 129 -1.42 -3.87 11.35
C ALA A 129 -0.59 -5.07 11.79
N THR A 130 -0.02 -5.77 10.81
CA THR A 130 0.93 -6.86 11.03
C THR A 130 2.32 -6.43 10.59
N LYS A 131 3.36 -6.92 11.29
CA LYS A 131 4.76 -6.61 10.94
C LYS A 131 5.08 -5.12 10.90
N ALA A 132 4.40 -4.34 11.74
CA ALA A 132 4.68 -2.92 11.99
C ALA A 132 5.50 -2.76 13.26
N SER A 133 6.30 -1.70 13.34
CA SER A 133 7.02 -1.27 14.54
C SER A 133 6.33 -0.12 15.28
N ASN A 134 5.41 0.60 14.64
CA ASN A 134 4.55 1.58 15.28
C ASN A 134 3.25 0.94 15.79
N SER A 135 2.61 1.59 16.75
CA SER A 135 1.28 1.24 17.28
C SER A 135 0.22 2.28 16.95
N ASP A 136 0.65 3.49 16.56
CA ASP A 136 -0.21 4.57 16.12
C ASP A 136 -0.26 4.57 14.58
N PHE A 137 -1.35 4.02 14.05
CA PHE A 137 -1.56 3.85 12.60
C PHE A 137 -2.47 4.92 12.00
N TYR A 138 -3.21 5.65 12.82
CA TYR A 138 -4.20 6.62 12.39
C TYR A 138 -3.62 8.03 12.42
N VAL A 139 -3.52 8.70 11.26
CA VAL A 139 -3.10 10.10 11.16
C VAL A 139 -4.32 11.01 11.15
N ASN A 140 -5.30 10.68 10.32
CA ASN A 140 -6.59 11.36 10.22
C ASN A 140 -7.61 10.43 9.53
N ASP A 141 -8.83 10.91 9.33
CA ASP A 141 -9.93 10.12 8.75
C ASP A 141 -9.72 9.69 7.27
N LYS A 142 -8.61 10.10 6.65
CA LYS A 142 -8.23 9.74 5.26
C LYS A 142 -6.85 9.11 5.15
N THR A 143 -6.03 9.18 6.20
CA THR A 143 -4.61 8.83 6.12
C THR A 143 -4.21 7.88 7.23
N LEU A 144 -3.59 6.80 6.83
CA LEU A 144 -2.93 5.84 7.70
C LEU A 144 -1.41 6.01 7.63
N LYS A 145 -0.72 5.63 8.71
CA LYS A 145 0.73 5.59 8.79
C LYS A 145 1.19 4.19 9.16
N PHE A 146 2.09 3.63 8.37
CA PHE A 146 2.67 2.31 8.61
C PHE A 146 4.19 2.41 8.64
N THR A 147 4.81 1.98 9.75
CA THR A 147 6.27 1.84 9.86
C THR A 147 6.61 0.36 9.86
N ALA A 148 7.41 -0.07 8.89
CA ALA A 148 7.77 -1.48 8.76
C ALA A 148 8.63 -1.97 9.94
N ALA A 149 8.39 -3.22 10.35
CA ALA A 149 9.15 -3.84 11.43
C ALA A 149 10.65 -3.90 11.10
N LYS A 150 11.45 -3.77 12.17
CA LYS A 150 12.89 -3.93 12.10
C LYS A 150 13.26 -5.35 11.62
N ASP A 151 14.28 -5.43 10.78
CA ASP A 151 14.89 -6.69 10.32
C ASP A 151 13.87 -7.68 9.71
N TYR A 152 12.80 -7.14 9.10
CA TYR A 152 11.77 -7.92 8.44
C TYR A 152 11.72 -7.60 6.94
N ALA A 153 11.60 -8.64 6.13
CA ALA A 153 11.28 -8.56 4.71
C ALA A 153 10.18 -9.58 4.39
N GLY A 154 9.19 -9.17 3.60
CA GLY A 154 8.08 -10.04 3.24
C GLY A 154 6.72 -9.37 3.34
N PRO A 155 5.63 -10.17 3.33
CA PRO A 155 4.27 -9.64 3.35
C PRO A 155 3.89 -9.07 4.73
N ALA A 156 3.29 -7.89 4.70
CA ALA A 156 2.66 -7.22 5.85
C ALA A 156 1.27 -6.74 5.46
N SER A 157 0.49 -6.26 6.41
CA SER A 157 -0.83 -5.72 6.14
C SER A 157 -1.23 -4.65 7.12
N ILE A 158 -2.13 -3.77 6.70
CA ILE A 158 -2.87 -2.85 7.55
C ILE A 158 -4.37 -3.04 7.29
N THR A 159 -5.13 -3.19 8.37
CA THR A 159 -6.57 -3.46 8.34
C THR A 159 -7.30 -2.35 9.08
N PHE A 160 -8.40 -1.88 8.54
CA PHE A 160 -9.23 -0.83 9.13
C PHE A 160 -10.68 -0.94 8.69
N THR A 161 -11.59 -0.36 9.46
CA THR A 161 -12.99 -0.21 9.03
C THR A 161 -13.12 1.06 8.19
N ALA A 162 -13.51 0.88 6.93
CA ALA A 162 -13.85 1.98 6.04
C ALA A 162 -15.36 2.24 6.08
N VAL A 163 -15.76 3.51 6.07
CA VAL A 163 -17.15 3.97 5.99
C VAL A 163 -17.34 4.91 4.80
N ASP A 164 -18.56 5.00 4.30
CA ASP A 164 -18.92 5.86 3.17
C ASP A 164 -19.41 7.25 3.62
N GLY A 165 -18.97 7.73 4.77
CA GLY A 165 -19.29 9.03 5.34
C GLY A 165 -18.41 9.33 6.54
N LYS A 166 -18.17 10.63 6.80
CA LYS A 166 -17.24 11.10 7.84
C LYS A 166 -17.76 10.80 9.24
N GLN A 167 -16.88 10.33 10.12
CA GLN A 167 -17.15 10.18 11.55
C GLN A 167 -17.60 11.51 12.16
N GLY A 168 -18.68 11.50 12.96
CA GLY A 168 -19.27 12.71 13.56
C GLY A 168 -20.13 13.55 12.61
N SER A 169 -20.20 13.22 11.31
CA SER A 169 -21.24 13.73 10.43
C SER A 169 -22.57 13.06 10.74
N ASP A 170 -23.67 13.65 10.28
CA ASP A 170 -25.01 13.09 10.43
C ASP A 170 -25.02 11.60 10.07
N LYS A 171 -25.26 10.74 11.06
CA LYS A 171 -25.26 9.28 10.93
C LYS A 171 -26.19 8.77 9.82
N THR A 172 -27.17 9.56 9.45
CA THR A 172 -28.07 9.25 8.32
C THR A 172 -27.36 9.29 6.96
N LYS A 173 -26.17 9.89 6.88
CA LYS A 173 -25.35 9.97 5.67
C LYS A 173 -24.36 8.82 5.53
N ILE A 174 -24.05 8.11 6.63
CA ILE A 174 -23.24 6.90 6.61
C ILE A 174 -24.18 5.72 6.38
N ILE A 175 -24.12 5.12 5.20
CA ILE A 175 -25.01 4.00 4.84
C ILE A 175 -24.28 2.68 4.98
N ASN A 176 -23.00 2.63 4.63
CA ASN A 176 -22.25 1.39 4.54
C ASN A 176 -20.90 1.48 5.23
N SER A 177 -20.48 0.34 5.78
CA SER A 177 -19.14 0.13 6.31
C SER A 177 -18.62 -1.22 5.85
N ALA A 178 -17.29 -1.37 5.78
CA ALA A 178 -16.64 -2.65 5.55
C ALA A 178 -15.22 -2.65 6.13
N VAL A 179 -14.76 -3.82 6.56
CA VAL A 179 -13.37 -4.03 6.95
C VAL A 179 -12.53 -4.17 5.68
N ILE A 180 -11.50 -3.36 5.56
CA ILE A 180 -10.57 -3.32 4.44
C ILE A 180 -9.18 -3.73 4.93
N THR A 181 -8.53 -4.62 4.20
CA THR A 181 -7.14 -5.00 4.45
C THR A 181 -6.29 -4.63 3.23
N LEU A 182 -5.29 -3.77 3.44
CA LEU A 182 -4.29 -3.43 2.44
C LEU A 182 -3.05 -4.29 2.64
N GLN A 183 -2.62 -4.95 1.56
CA GLN A 183 -1.38 -5.72 1.56
C GLN A 183 -0.19 -4.80 1.34
N ILE A 184 0.88 -4.99 2.11
CA ILE A 184 2.11 -4.21 2.06
C ILE A 184 3.26 -5.18 1.84
N THR A 185 4.16 -4.87 0.93
CA THR A 185 5.41 -5.62 0.76
C THR A 185 6.54 -4.87 1.46
N VAL A 186 7.09 -5.45 2.50
CA VAL A 186 8.28 -4.93 3.16
C VAL A 186 9.52 -5.46 2.45
N ILE A 187 10.36 -4.53 1.99
CA ILE A 187 11.63 -4.82 1.30
C ILE A 187 12.74 -4.82 2.34
N GLY A 188 13.59 -5.86 2.34
CA GLY A 188 14.76 -5.93 3.19
C GLY A 188 15.74 -4.81 2.84
N ARG A 189 16.43 -4.31 3.86
CA ARG A 189 17.53 -3.36 3.64
C ARG A 189 18.80 -4.13 3.35
N ASP A 190 19.52 -3.71 2.33
CA ASP A 190 20.90 -4.14 2.10
C ASP A 190 21.81 -3.15 2.83
N VAL A 191 22.40 -3.60 3.94
CA VAL A 191 23.32 -2.79 4.76
C VAL A 191 24.74 -3.18 4.34
N PRO A 192 25.50 -2.27 3.70
CA PRO A 192 26.87 -2.55 3.34
C PRO A 192 27.73 -2.85 4.58
N PRO A 193 28.80 -3.65 4.47
CA PRO A 193 29.68 -3.93 5.60
C PRO A 193 30.40 -2.65 6.06
N PRO A 194 30.81 -2.57 7.33
CA PRO A 194 31.62 -1.47 7.84
C PRO A 194 32.97 -1.42 7.13
N THR A 195 33.54 -0.23 7.05
CA THR A 195 34.91 -0.04 6.59
C THR A 195 35.85 0.10 7.79
N PHE A 196 37.10 -0.31 7.62
CA PHE A 196 38.10 -0.29 8.68
C PHE A 196 39.34 0.48 8.22
N SER A 197 39.83 1.40 9.07
CA SER A 197 41.08 2.10 8.85
C SER A 197 42.21 1.33 9.50
N SER A 198 43.16 0.84 8.69
CA SER A 198 44.34 0.19 9.22
C SER A 198 45.20 1.17 10.05
N SER A 199 45.83 0.65 11.10
CA SER A 199 46.68 1.46 12.00
C SER A 199 48.02 0.70 12.26
N THR A 200 49.09 1.45 12.49
CA THR A 200 50.36 0.93 12.91
C THR A 200 50.58 1.24 14.39
N ILE A 201 51.09 0.27 15.13
CA ILE A 201 51.35 0.39 16.57
C ILE A 201 52.78 0.04 16.84
N ASP A 202 53.52 0.96 17.45
CA ASP A 202 54.87 0.70 17.92
C ASP A 202 54.86 0.19 19.36
N VAL A 203 55.45 -0.97 19.61
CA VAL A 203 55.59 -1.57 20.93
C VAL A 203 57.07 -1.77 21.25
N LEU A 204 57.46 -1.57 22.51
CA LEU A 204 58.82 -1.79 22.98
C LEU A 204 59.00 -3.22 23.48
N ALA A 205 60.12 -3.84 23.19
CA ALA A 205 60.47 -5.19 23.66
C ALA A 205 60.40 -5.27 25.19
N GLY A 206 59.57 -6.20 25.71
CA GLY A 206 59.40 -6.42 27.14
C GLY A 206 58.68 -5.34 27.92
N ALA A 207 58.12 -4.32 27.26
CA ALA A 207 57.26 -3.31 27.89
C ALA A 207 55.82 -3.82 28.08
N ASP A 208 55.05 -3.08 28.86
CA ASP A 208 53.62 -3.33 29.05
C ASP A 208 52.83 -3.26 27.73
N PRO A 209 51.80 -4.09 27.59
CA PRO A 209 50.97 -4.12 26.38
C PRO A 209 50.37 -2.76 26.06
N LYS A 210 50.41 -2.33 24.82
CA LYS A 210 49.64 -1.20 24.32
C LYS A 210 48.25 -1.66 23.89
N THR A 211 47.26 -0.87 24.24
CA THR A 211 45.87 -1.13 23.88
C THR A 211 45.44 -0.22 22.73
N VAL A 212 44.76 -0.78 21.75
CA VAL A 212 44.12 -0.07 20.65
C VAL A 212 42.64 -0.36 20.68
N ASP A 213 41.85 0.69 20.57
CA ASP A 213 40.39 0.60 20.42
C ASP A 213 40.08 0.49 18.93
N LEU A 214 39.67 -0.69 18.50
CA LEU A 214 39.29 -0.96 17.11
C LEU A 214 37.94 -0.31 16.74
N THR A 215 37.10 0.02 17.74
CA THR A 215 35.85 0.69 17.45
C THR A 215 36.07 2.08 16.89
N ALA A 216 37.11 2.78 17.35
CA ALA A 216 37.53 4.08 16.83
C ALA A 216 38.05 4.03 15.37
N LEU A 217 38.47 2.86 14.91
CA LEU A 217 38.95 2.62 13.55
C LEU A 217 37.93 2.03 12.62
N THR A 218 36.73 1.71 13.14
CA THR A 218 35.63 1.12 12.40
C THR A 218 34.64 2.22 12.00
N HIS A 219 34.34 2.29 10.72
CA HIS A 219 33.43 3.29 10.17
C HIS A 219 32.19 2.63 9.63
N ALA A 220 31.05 3.01 10.18
CA ALA A 220 29.74 2.59 9.69
C ALA A 220 29.46 3.20 8.31
N PRO A 221 28.86 2.45 7.38
CA PRO A 221 28.41 3.02 6.11
C PRO A 221 27.27 4.03 6.33
N SER A 222 27.02 4.87 5.34
CA SER A 222 25.91 5.82 5.40
C SER A 222 24.57 5.09 5.46
N GLY A 223 23.60 5.66 6.18
CA GLY A 223 22.23 5.11 6.29
C GLY A 223 22.09 3.93 7.27
N VAL A 224 23.08 3.64 8.08
CA VAL A 224 23.03 2.65 9.16
C VAL A 224 22.50 3.29 10.44
N TYR A 225 21.54 2.64 11.09
CA TYR A 225 20.99 3.09 12.38
C TYR A 225 21.93 2.80 13.55
N ASP A 226 21.82 3.53 14.65
CA ASP A 226 22.75 3.41 15.79
C ASP A 226 22.75 2.01 16.42
N ASP A 227 21.65 1.31 16.40
CA ASP A 227 21.54 -0.06 16.92
C ASP A 227 22.13 -1.12 15.95
N GLU A 228 22.41 -0.75 14.71
CA GLU A 228 23.12 -1.58 13.71
C GLU A 228 24.64 -1.35 13.73
N LYS A 229 25.14 -0.37 14.49
CA LYS A 229 26.56 -0.05 14.65
C LYS A 229 27.24 -0.85 15.77
N GLN A 230 26.64 -1.95 16.19
CA GLN A 230 27.19 -2.84 17.21
C GLN A 230 28.02 -3.91 16.54
N TYR A 231 29.33 -3.65 16.41
CA TYR A 231 30.25 -4.60 15.76
C TYR A 231 30.90 -5.55 16.78
N THR A 232 31.16 -6.75 16.35
CA THR A 232 31.98 -7.72 17.07
C THR A 232 33.25 -7.99 16.32
N TYR A 233 34.30 -8.24 17.07
CA TYR A 233 35.66 -8.40 16.54
C TYR A 233 36.18 -9.82 16.81
N SER A 234 36.82 -10.39 15.81
CA SER A 234 37.44 -11.72 15.92
C SER A 234 38.72 -11.82 15.12
N GLY A 235 39.49 -12.90 15.29
CA GLY A 235 40.83 -13.03 14.74
C GLY A 235 41.89 -12.53 15.72
N GLY A 236 42.73 -11.58 15.32
CA GLY A 236 43.73 -10.97 16.21
C GLY A 236 45.00 -11.82 16.43
N SER A 237 45.22 -12.83 15.61
CA SER A 237 46.48 -13.64 15.69
C SER A 237 47.64 -12.90 15.05
N SER A 238 48.74 -12.77 15.78
CA SER A 238 49.98 -12.18 15.26
C SER A 238 50.68 -13.09 14.27
N SER A 239 51.19 -12.53 13.19
CA SER A 239 52.04 -13.25 12.23
C SER A 239 53.48 -13.52 12.73
N SER A 240 53.90 -12.95 13.85
CA SER A 240 55.21 -13.13 14.48
C SER A 240 55.07 -13.77 15.87
N ARG A 241 55.95 -14.66 16.22
CA ARG A 241 56.04 -15.24 17.57
C ARG A 241 56.60 -14.25 18.61
N GLN A 242 57.29 -13.20 18.17
CA GLN A 242 57.85 -12.17 19.05
C GLN A 242 56.87 -11.05 19.37
N ILE A 243 55.74 -11.01 18.69
CA ILE A 243 54.69 -10.03 18.94
C ILE A 243 53.42 -10.80 19.31
N THR A 244 52.87 -10.54 20.47
CA THR A 244 51.64 -11.14 20.96
C THR A 244 50.49 -10.16 20.83
N ALA A 245 49.35 -10.70 20.47
CA ALA A 245 48.09 -9.90 20.35
C ALA A 245 46.97 -10.61 21.08
N ASN A 246 46.16 -9.86 21.81
CA ASN A 246 44.98 -10.34 22.50
C ASN A 246 43.80 -9.42 22.17
N LEU A 247 42.79 -9.96 21.47
CA LEU A 247 41.65 -9.24 20.95
C LEU A 247 40.40 -9.61 21.73
N SER A 248 39.71 -8.60 22.30
CA SER A 248 38.38 -8.77 22.87
C SER A 248 37.30 -8.68 21.78
N ARG A 249 36.17 -9.35 22.00
CA ARG A 249 34.96 -9.22 21.11
C ARG A 249 34.45 -7.79 20.99
N SER A 250 34.70 -6.96 22.00
CA SER A 250 34.28 -5.55 22.03
C SER A 250 35.22 -4.61 21.29
N GLY A 251 36.30 -5.13 20.68
CA GLY A 251 37.22 -4.32 19.87
C GLY A 251 38.46 -3.79 20.62
N SER A 252 38.70 -4.17 21.86
CA SER A 252 39.96 -3.85 22.54
C SER A 252 41.08 -4.82 22.12
N LEU A 253 42.10 -4.33 21.42
CA LEU A 253 43.23 -5.09 20.98
C LEU A 253 44.48 -4.71 21.82
N GLN A 254 45.01 -5.65 22.60
CA GLN A 254 46.25 -5.49 23.34
C GLN A 254 47.42 -6.11 22.56
N VAL A 255 48.46 -5.34 22.37
CA VAL A 255 49.67 -5.78 21.62
C VAL A 255 50.90 -5.58 22.47
N SER A 256 51.75 -6.56 22.55
CA SER A 256 53.07 -6.49 23.24
C SER A 256 54.15 -7.22 22.45
N ALA A 257 55.42 -6.87 22.68
CA ALA A 257 56.58 -7.57 22.15
C ALA A 257 57.31 -8.33 23.26
N THR A 258 57.79 -9.51 22.94
CA THR A 258 58.61 -10.30 23.88
C THR A 258 59.93 -9.58 24.18
N LYS A 259 60.57 -9.92 25.31
CA LYS A 259 61.83 -9.27 25.73
C LYS A 259 62.97 -9.45 24.75
N ASP A 260 62.93 -10.52 23.96
CA ASP A 260 63.91 -10.93 22.96
C ASP A 260 63.57 -10.48 21.54
N ALA A 261 62.53 -9.69 21.39
CA ALA A 261 62.13 -9.13 20.10
C ALA A 261 63.24 -8.20 19.55
N ALA A 262 63.73 -8.50 18.34
CA ALA A 262 64.69 -7.66 17.69
C ALA A 262 64.12 -6.30 17.26
N PRO A 263 64.86 -5.20 17.37
CA PRO A 263 64.45 -3.91 16.84
C PRO A 263 64.10 -4.03 15.33
N GLY A 264 62.96 -3.43 14.95
CA GLY A 264 62.46 -3.48 13.57
C GLY A 264 61.63 -4.73 13.22
N THR A 265 61.38 -5.64 14.18
CA THR A 265 60.46 -6.76 13.98
C THR A 265 59.04 -6.20 13.71
N THR A 266 58.40 -6.65 12.63
CA THR A 266 57.06 -6.30 12.26
C THR A 266 56.14 -7.53 12.24
N ALA A 267 54.89 -7.34 12.56
CA ALA A 267 53.87 -8.38 12.46
C ALA A 267 52.56 -7.79 11.95
N SER A 268 51.81 -8.59 11.21
CA SER A 268 50.45 -8.30 10.84
C SER A 268 49.47 -8.98 11.81
N ILE A 269 48.44 -8.29 12.23
CA ILE A 269 47.40 -8.81 13.11
C ILE A 269 46.05 -8.64 12.37
N PRO A 270 45.62 -9.66 11.60
CA PRO A 270 44.36 -9.59 10.87
C PRO A 270 43.18 -9.64 11.84
N VAL A 271 42.20 -8.77 11.62
CA VAL A 271 40.95 -8.66 12.39
C VAL A 271 39.77 -8.81 11.46
N GLN A 272 38.77 -9.57 11.89
CA GLN A 272 37.49 -9.70 11.24
C GLN A 272 36.44 -8.90 12.04
N ILE A 273 35.59 -8.19 11.34
CA ILE A 273 34.51 -7.38 11.92
C ILE A 273 33.17 -7.96 11.42
N ALA A 274 32.25 -8.21 12.32
CA ALA A 274 30.91 -8.72 12.03
C ALA A 274 29.81 -7.87 12.73
#